data_7e17669cb1853300a8763d51b3c9f55c
#
_entry.id   7e17669cb1853300a8763d51b3c9f55c
#
_cell.length_a   1.000
_cell.length_b   1.000
_cell.length_c   1.000
_cell.angle_alpha   90.00
_cell.angle_beta   90.00
_cell.angle_gamma   90.00
#
_symmetry.space_group_name_H-M   'P 1'
#
loop_
_entity.id
_entity.type
_entity.pdbx_description
1 polymer ?
#
loop_
_entity_poly.entity_id
_entity_poly.type
_entity_poly.pdbx_seq_one_letter_code
_entity_poly.pdbx_strand_id
1 'polypeptide(L)'
;ALTITAAYRTKAEQQSAYDQGKDTAVGGGSDLHTGLSFRCTIYPATEGSLTEGKFLWLAENCKNYGFVLRYPAGKESITGFAASSSSFRYVGKPHAHLMTLNDYCLEEYVDFVKRFSFDNQYRVDVDGVTYAIYYCQASASGTTTVKIPEGAEYTISGDNSAGFIVTAIINQG
;
A
#
# COMPACT_ATOMS: atom_id res chain seq x y z
N ALA A 1 21.28 2.16 13.07
CA ALA A 1 20.03 1.37 13.22
C ALA A 1 18.94 1.94 12.32
N LEU A 2 17.96 1.11 11.91
CA LEU A 2 16.73 1.58 11.27
C LEU A 2 15.87 2.31 12.31
N THR A 3 15.44 3.53 11.98
CA THR A 3 14.66 4.39 12.88
C THR A 3 13.39 4.86 12.18
N ILE A 4 12.23 4.67 12.81
CA ILE A 4 10.96 5.21 12.30
C ILE A 4 10.93 6.71 12.56
N THR A 5 10.76 7.51 11.51
CA THR A 5 10.73 8.98 11.56
C THR A 5 9.33 9.55 11.49
N ALA A 6 8.39 8.81 10.93
CA ALA A 6 6.98 9.16 10.90
C ALA A 6 6.13 7.89 10.77
N ALA A 7 4.97 7.91 11.41
CA ALA A 7 3.93 6.90 11.31
C ALA A 7 2.57 7.60 11.19
N TYR A 8 1.52 7.11 11.87
CA TYR A 8 0.23 7.79 11.87
C TYR A 8 0.33 9.27 12.29
N ARG A 9 -0.35 10.13 11.54
CA ARG A 9 -0.55 11.54 11.88
C ARG A 9 -2.01 11.93 11.70
N THR A 10 -2.52 12.74 12.62
CA THR A 10 -3.79 13.43 12.44
C THR A 10 -3.69 14.50 11.35
N LYS A 11 -4.84 14.96 10.85
CA LYS A 11 -4.90 16.06 9.88
C LYS A 11 -4.19 17.32 10.39
N ALA A 12 -4.37 17.65 11.67
CA ALA A 12 -3.77 18.84 12.29
C ALA A 12 -2.24 18.73 12.41
N GLU A 13 -1.72 17.57 12.83
CA GLU A 13 -0.28 17.32 12.90
C GLU A 13 0.37 17.36 11.51
N GLN A 14 -0.28 16.81 10.51
CA GLN A 14 0.21 16.85 9.13
C GLN A 14 0.22 18.27 8.59
N GLN A 15 -0.84 19.06 8.83
CA GLN A 15 -0.87 20.46 8.42
C GLN A 15 0.25 21.26 9.09
N SER A 16 0.46 21.06 10.39
CA SER A 16 1.57 21.69 11.11
C SER A 16 2.95 21.30 10.54
N ALA A 17 3.13 20.03 10.14
CA ALA A 17 4.37 19.59 9.50
C ALA A 17 4.58 20.24 8.12
N TYR A 18 3.51 20.40 7.34
CA TYR A 18 3.52 21.10 6.07
C TYR A 18 3.87 22.59 6.24
N ASP A 19 3.20 23.29 7.16
CA ASP A 19 3.42 24.71 7.43
C ASP A 19 4.84 25.01 7.92
N GLN A 20 5.47 24.04 8.59
CA GLN A 20 6.87 24.12 9.02
C GLN A 20 7.89 23.68 7.95
N GLY A 21 7.45 23.32 6.75
CA GLY A 21 8.33 22.81 5.69
C GLY A 21 8.95 21.43 5.97
N LYS A 22 8.40 20.70 6.92
CA LYS A 22 8.88 19.36 7.31
C LYS A 22 8.24 18.23 6.49
N ASP A 23 7.18 18.54 5.74
CA ASP A 23 6.48 17.61 4.87
C ASP A 23 5.96 18.33 3.62
N THR A 24 5.73 17.60 2.55
CA THR A 24 5.21 18.13 1.28
C THR A 24 3.71 17.92 1.12
N ALA A 25 3.11 17.02 1.89
CA ALA A 25 1.68 16.75 1.88
C ALA A 25 0.95 17.66 2.86
N VAL A 26 -0.13 18.31 2.40
CA VAL A 26 -1.03 19.10 3.25
C VAL A 26 -1.86 18.19 4.17
N GLY A 27 -2.46 18.79 5.20
CA GLY A 27 -3.39 18.09 6.09
C GLY A 27 -4.60 17.54 5.34
N GLY A 28 -4.77 16.22 5.33
CA GLY A 28 -5.77 15.47 4.56
C GLY A 28 -5.22 14.80 3.30
N GLY A 29 -4.04 15.19 2.82
CA GLY A 29 -3.40 14.62 1.63
C GLY A 29 -2.26 13.63 1.91
N SER A 30 -2.03 13.27 3.15
CA SER A 30 -0.93 12.37 3.53
C SER A 30 -1.37 10.92 3.66
N ASP A 31 -0.58 10.03 3.10
CA ASP A 31 -0.74 8.58 3.25
C ASP A 31 -0.62 8.11 4.72
N LEU A 32 0.05 8.90 5.57
CA LEU A 32 0.19 8.63 7.01
C LEU A 32 -1.16 8.69 7.77
N HIS A 33 -2.19 9.36 7.23
CA HIS A 33 -3.52 9.40 7.85
C HIS A 33 -4.21 8.03 7.93
N THR A 34 -3.80 7.12 7.08
CA THR A 34 -4.40 5.77 7.01
C THR A 34 -3.97 4.87 8.17
N GLY A 35 -2.87 5.21 8.87
CA GLY A 35 -2.23 4.33 9.84
C GLY A 35 -1.54 3.10 9.21
N LEU A 36 -1.51 3.01 7.87
CA LEU A 36 -0.93 1.89 7.13
C LEU A 36 0.43 2.22 6.52
N SER A 37 0.94 3.45 6.75
CA SER A 37 2.21 3.92 6.21
C SER A 37 3.16 4.36 7.31
N PHE A 38 4.45 4.20 7.02
CA PHE A 38 5.50 4.74 7.85
C PHE A 38 6.65 5.28 7.00
N ARG A 39 7.44 6.16 7.62
CA ARG A 39 8.73 6.60 7.09
C ARG A 39 9.84 6.17 8.02
N CYS A 40 11.00 5.82 7.46
CA CYS A 40 12.16 5.44 8.25
C CYS A 40 13.45 6.03 7.67
N THR A 41 14.48 6.02 8.48
CA THR A 41 15.83 6.42 8.08
C THR A 41 16.87 5.53 8.80
N ILE A 42 18.13 5.65 8.37
CA ILE A 42 19.26 5.04 9.08
C ILE A 42 19.85 6.07 10.05
N TYR A 43 20.03 5.67 11.30
CA TYR A 43 20.65 6.51 12.30
C TYR A 43 21.80 5.74 13.03
N PRO A 44 22.95 6.36 13.20
CA PRO A 44 23.38 7.62 12.55
C PRO A 44 23.50 7.46 11.03
N ALA A 45 23.40 8.57 10.29
CA ALA A 45 23.46 8.55 8.83
C ALA A 45 24.79 8.01 8.27
N THR A 46 25.85 8.02 9.08
CA THR A 46 27.16 7.41 8.75
C THR A 46 27.11 5.88 8.63
N GLU A 47 26.06 5.22 9.09
CA GLU A 47 25.88 3.76 9.02
C GLU A 47 25.47 3.26 7.61
N GLY A 48 25.07 4.15 6.71
CA GLY A 48 24.69 3.82 5.35
C GLY A 48 23.38 4.45 4.87
N SER A 49 22.85 3.93 3.77
CA SER A 49 21.64 4.39 3.09
C SER A 49 20.63 3.25 2.96
N LEU A 50 19.34 3.61 2.82
CA LEU A 50 18.27 2.64 2.50
C LEU A 50 18.36 2.09 1.06
N THR A 51 19.15 2.72 0.21
CA THR A 51 19.30 2.37 -1.21
C THR A 51 20.51 1.53 -1.52
N GLU A 52 21.33 1.18 -0.52
CA GLU A 52 22.57 0.43 -0.71
C GLU A 52 22.97 -0.43 0.49
N GLY A 53 23.87 -1.36 0.26
CA GLY A 53 24.44 -2.22 1.29
C GLY A 53 23.40 -3.05 2.03
N LYS A 54 23.63 -3.28 3.32
CA LYS A 54 22.76 -4.14 4.15
C LYS A 54 21.33 -3.63 4.33
N PHE A 55 21.09 -2.34 4.15
CA PHE A 55 19.78 -1.73 4.34
C PHE A 55 18.89 -1.77 3.09
N LEU A 56 19.45 -2.02 1.90
CA LEU A 56 18.72 -2.30 0.67
C LEU A 56 17.77 -3.49 0.86
N TRP A 57 18.14 -4.42 1.75
CA TRP A 57 17.30 -5.56 2.12
C TRP A 57 15.84 -5.16 2.44
N LEU A 58 15.62 -4.00 3.07
CA LEU A 58 14.27 -3.55 3.43
C LEU A 58 13.41 -3.34 2.17
N ALA A 59 13.91 -2.62 1.17
CA ALA A 59 13.19 -2.38 -0.07
C ALA A 59 12.97 -3.68 -0.88
N GLU A 60 13.95 -4.57 -0.90
CA GLU A 60 13.90 -5.84 -1.63
C GLU A 60 12.93 -6.85 -1.00
N ASN A 61 12.79 -6.84 0.33
CA ASN A 61 12.06 -7.86 1.09
C ASN A 61 10.75 -7.38 1.73
N CYS A 62 10.45 -6.09 1.70
CA CYS A 62 9.24 -5.54 2.34
C CYS A 62 7.94 -6.19 1.84
N LYS A 63 7.90 -6.63 0.57
CA LYS A 63 6.77 -7.36 -0.02
C LYS A 63 6.42 -8.64 0.74
N ASN A 64 7.40 -9.35 1.28
CA ASN A 64 7.21 -10.59 2.04
C ASN A 64 6.45 -10.35 3.36
N TYR A 65 6.40 -9.10 3.79
CA TYR A 65 5.69 -8.62 4.98
C TYR A 65 4.45 -7.78 4.63
N GLY A 66 4.06 -7.74 3.35
CA GLY A 66 2.89 -7.01 2.87
C GLY A 66 3.10 -5.51 2.69
N PHE A 67 4.36 -5.05 2.66
CA PHE A 67 4.71 -3.64 2.42
C PHE A 67 5.25 -3.42 1.02
N VAL A 68 5.08 -2.20 0.53
CA VAL A 68 5.69 -1.69 -0.70
C VAL A 68 6.31 -0.33 -0.46
N LEU A 69 7.26 0.08 -1.30
CA LEU A 69 7.64 1.49 -1.41
C LEU A 69 6.43 2.28 -1.90
N ARG A 70 6.03 3.30 -1.14
CA ARG A 70 4.83 4.10 -1.48
C ARG A 70 5.05 4.97 -2.71
N TYR A 71 6.26 5.49 -2.88
CA TYR A 71 6.65 6.42 -3.94
C TYR A 71 7.89 5.91 -4.67
N PRO A 72 7.74 4.87 -5.52
CA PRO A 72 8.86 4.33 -6.29
C PRO A 72 9.34 5.31 -7.35
N ALA A 73 10.62 5.23 -7.72
CA ALA A 73 11.22 6.06 -8.76
C ALA A 73 10.58 5.79 -10.13
N GLY A 74 10.43 6.85 -10.93
CA GLY A 74 9.81 6.79 -12.26
C GLY A 74 8.28 6.80 -12.24
N LYS A 75 7.64 6.95 -11.07
CA LYS A 75 6.18 7.00 -10.91
C LYS A 75 5.68 8.36 -10.42
N GLU A 76 6.52 9.38 -10.41
CA GLU A 76 6.21 10.71 -9.86
C GLU A 76 5.02 11.38 -10.54
N SER A 77 4.87 11.18 -11.85
CA SER A 77 3.73 11.71 -12.62
C SER A 77 2.40 11.04 -12.29
N ILE A 78 2.44 9.83 -11.73
CA ILE A 78 1.26 9.05 -11.36
C ILE A 78 0.92 9.28 -9.89
N THR A 79 1.91 9.20 -9.02
CA THR A 79 1.73 9.36 -7.57
C THR A 79 1.52 10.81 -7.14
N GLY A 80 1.99 11.77 -7.95
CA GLY A 80 1.99 13.20 -7.62
C GLY A 80 3.04 13.62 -6.59
N PHE A 81 3.93 12.70 -6.20
CA PHE A 81 4.98 12.94 -5.20
C PHE A 81 6.35 12.51 -5.74
N ALA A 82 7.40 13.16 -5.24
CA ALA A 82 8.77 12.76 -5.53
C ALA A 82 9.04 11.33 -5.02
N ALA A 83 9.93 10.62 -5.71
CA ALA A 83 10.36 9.29 -5.31
C ALA A 83 10.94 9.28 -3.90
N SER A 84 10.68 8.23 -3.15
CA SER A 84 11.13 8.08 -1.76
C SER A 84 11.50 6.63 -1.47
N SER A 85 12.76 6.40 -1.13
CA SER A 85 13.26 5.11 -0.64
C SER A 85 12.93 4.84 0.83
N SER A 86 12.35 5.83 1.53
CA SER A 86 12.10 5.80 2.97
C SER A 86 10.63 5.70 3.36
N SER A 87 9.71 5.74 2.39
CA SER A 87 8.26 5.71 2.64
C SER A 87 7.69 4.35 2.26
N PHE A 88 7.10 3.66 3.22
CA PHE A 88 6.52 2.33 3.05
C PHE A 88 5.03 2.33 3.34
N ARG A 89 4.28 1.54 2.56
CA ARG A 89 2.84 1.34 2.72
C ARG A 89 2.52 -0.13 2.88
N TYR A 90 1.75 -0.46 3.91
CA TYR A 90 1.15 -1.78 4.07
C TYR A 90 -0.05 -1.93 3.12
N VAL A 91 -0.03 -2.98 2.33
CA VAL A 91 -1.10 -3.33 1.37
C VAL A 91 -1.55 -4.78 1.53
N GLY A 92 -0.86 -5.57 2.34
CA GLY A 92 -1.06 -7.02 2.47
C GLY A 92 -0.18 -7.81 1.48
N LYS A 93 0.17 -9.04 1.88
CA LYS A 93 1.14 -9.88 1.15
C LYS A 93 0.79 -10.10 -0.33
N PRO A 94 -0.42 -10.58 -0.70
CA PRO A 94 -0.72 -10.86 -2.11
C PRO A 94 -0.62 -9.59 -2.99
N HIS A 95 -1.06 -8.46 -2.45
CA HIS A 95 -0.99 -7.17 -3.15
C HIS A 95 0.46 -6.69 -3.32
N ALA A 96 1.26 -6.78 -2.27
CA ALA A 96 2.67 -6.37 -2.31
C ALA A 96 3.48 -7.20 -3.30
N HIS A 97 3.22 -8.51 -3.37
CA HIS A 97 3.83 -9.40 -4.36
C HIS A 97 3.44 -9.02 -5.79
N LEU A 98 2.14 -8.79 -6.06
CA LEU A 98 1.64 -8.39 -7.37
C LEU A 98 2.19 -7.02 -7.81
N MET A 99 2.20 -6.05 -6.91
CA MET A 99 2.76 -4.72 -7.20
C MET A 99 4.24 -4.80 -7.55
N THR A 100 5.03 -5.58 -6.78
CA THR A 100 6.46 -5.76 -7.05
C THR A 100 6.71 -6.51 -8.36
N LEU A 101 5.94 -7.57 -8.65
CA LEU A 101 6.09 -8.37 -9.86
C LEU A 101 5.83 -7.56 -11.15
N ASN A 102 4.87 -6.64 -11.09
CA ASN A 102 4.43 -5.87 -12.27
C ASN A 102 4.97 -4.43 -12.27
N ASP A 103 5.85 -4.07 -11.32
CA ASP A 103 6.37 -2.71 -11.14
C ASP A 103 5.25 -1.66 -11.03
N TYR A 104 4.19 -1.96 -10.26
CA TYR A 104 3.08 -1.03 -10.04
C TYR A 104 3.34 -0.16 -8.81
N CYS A 105 3.07 1.15 -8.94
CA CYS A 105 2.74 1.97 -7.77
C CYS A 105 1.31 1.67 -7.29
N LEU A 106 0.90 2.23 -6.15
CA LEU A 106 -0.41 1.93 -5.55
C LEU A 106 -1.57 2.32 -6.47
N GLU A 107 -1.46 3.44 -7.15
CA GLU A 107 -2.46 3.97 -8.09
C GLU A 107 -2.67 3.03 -9.28
N GLU A 108 -1.58 2.60 -9.92
CA GLU A 108 -1.62 1.63 -11.03
C GLU A 108 -2.20 0.28 -10.59
N TYR A 109 -1.85 -0.14 -9.36
CA TYR A 109 -2.37 -1.38 -8.81
C TYR A 109 -3.87 -1.32 -8.55
N VAL A 110 -4.38 -0.23 -7.99
CA VAL A 110 -5.83 -0.04 -7.81
C VAL A 110 -6.56 -0.09 -9.16
N ASP A 111 -6.03 0.57 -10.18
CA ASP A 111 -6.61 0.53 -11.54
C ASP A 111 -6.52 -0.85 -12.18
N PHE A 112 -5.48 -1.62 -11.88
CA PHE A 112 -5.39 -3.02 -12.29
C PHE A 112 -6.51 -3.85 -11.63
N VAL A 113 -6.72 -3.74 -10.32
CA VAL A 113 -7.73 -4.53 -9.59
C VAL A 113 -9.16 -4.16 -10.01
N LYS A 114 -9.43 -2.92 -10.40
CA LYS A 114 -10.75 -2.50 -10.92
C LYS A 114 -11.24 -3.27 -12.14
N ARG A 115 -10.37 -4.01 -12.83
CA ARG A 115 -10.72 -4.86 -14.00
C ARG A 115 -11.39 -6.18 -13.59
N PHE A 116 -11.37 -6.53 -12.30
CA PHE A 116 -11.85 -7.81 -11.78
C PHE A 116 -13.08 -7.59 -10.90
N SER A 117 -14.03 -8.50 -10.99
CA SER A 117 -15.26 -8.51 -10.21
C SER A 117 -15.39 -9.80 -9.43
N PHE A 118 -16.44 -9.91 -8.59
CA PHE A 118 -16.75 -11.17 -7.90
C PHE A 118 -16.91 -12.36 -8.87
N ASP A 119 -17.50 -12.15 -10.04
CA ASP A 119 -17.75 -13.20 -11.04
C ASP A 119 -16.52 -13.45 -11.93
N ASN A 120 -15.53 -12.56 -11.93
CA ASN A 120 -14.27 -12.67 -12.67
C ASN A 120 -13.10 -12.24 -11.77
N GLN A 121 -12.77 -13.07 -10.79
CA GLN A 121 -11.75 -12.79 -9.80
C GLN A 121 -10.34 -12.96 -10.36
N TYR A 122 -9.41 -12.08 -9.97
CA TYR A 122 -8.00 -12.33 -10.17
C TYR A 122 -7.50 -13.32 -9.11
N ARG A 123 -6.87 -14.40 -9.56
CA ARG A 123 -6.32 -15.42 -8.65
C ARG A 123 -4.80 -15.39 -8.68
N VAL A 124 -4.19 -15.47 -7.51
CA VAL A 124 -2.73 -15.47 -7.34
C VAL A 124 -2.34 -16.38 -6.19
N ASP A 125 -1.27 -17.14 -6.39
CA ASP A 125 -0.66 -17.95 -5.35
C ASP A 125 0.54 -17.21 -4.77
N VAL A 126 0.55 -17.05 -3.44
CA VAL A 126 1.66 -16.44 -2.70
C VAL A 126 1.93 -17.31 -1.47
N ASP A 127 3.14 -17.81 -1.36
CA ASP A 127 3.60 -18.66 -0.25
C ASP A 127 2.68 -19.88 0.04
N GLY A 128 2.16 -20.54 -1.01
CA GLY A 128 1.28 -21.70 -0.89
C GLY A 128 -0.18 -21.38 -0.56
N VAL A 129 -0.55 -20.10 -0.51
CA VAL A 129 -1.93 -19.65 -0.30
C VAL A 129 -2.47 -19.05 -1.61
N THR A 130 -3.64 -19.55 -2.04
CA THR A 130 -4.34 -18.99 -3.22
C THR A 130 -5.30 -17.90 -2.78
N TYR A 131 -5.10 -16.72 -3.31
CA TYR A 131 -5.95 -15.55 -3.08
C TYR A 131 -6.83 -15.26 -4.29
N ALA A 132 -8.08 -14.88 -4.03
CA ALA A 132 -8.99 -14.28 -4.99
C ALA A 132 -9.10 -12.78 -4.70
N ILE A 133 -8.75 -11.93 -5.67
CA ILE A 133 -8.73 -10.48 -5.54
C ILE A 133 -9.70 -9.89 -6.57
N TYR A 134 -10.57 -8.98 -6.11
CA TYR A 134 -11.52 -8.30 -6.97
C TYR A 134 -11.97 -6.97 -6.38
N TYR A 135 -12.58 -6.16 -7.22
CA TYR A 135 -13.09 -4.85 -6.87
C TYR A 135 -14.61 -4.88 -6.71
N CYS A 136 -15.10 -4.15 -5.75
CA CYS A 136 -16.52 -3.89 -5.56
C CYS A 136 -16.73 -2.37 -5.58
N GLN A 137 -17.41 -1.88 -6.61
CA GLN A 137 -17.80 -0.47 -6.70
C GLN A 137 -18.70 -0.09 -5.53
N ALA A 138 -18.41 1.03 -4.86
CA ALA A 138 -19.28 1.54 -3.82
C ALA A 138 -20.60 2.02 -4.40
N SER A 139 -21.70 1.80 -3.67
CA SER A 139 -23.00 2.39 -4.01
C SER A 139 -22.91 3.92 -3.94
N ALA A 140 -23.53 4.61 -4.88
CA ALA A 140 -23.58 6.07 -4.89
C ALA A 140 -24.33 6.64 -3.67
N SER A 141 -25.17 5.84 -3.03
CA SER A 141 -25.91 6.19 -1.82
C SER A 141 -26.21 4.97 -0.97
N GLY A 142 -26.22 5.14 0.35
CA GLY A 142 -26.58 4.09 1.30
C GLY A 142 -25.50 3.03 1.49
N THR A 143 -25.92 1.78 1.63
CA THR A 143 -25.05 0.64 1.97
C THR A 143 -24.58 -0.07 0.70
N THR A 144 -23.32 -0.47 0.68
CA THR A 144 -22.74 -1.33 -0.36
C THR A 144 -22.75 -2.78 0.10
N THR A 145 -23.37 -3.66 -0.66
CA THR A 145 -23.30 -5.11 -0.42
C THR A 145 -22.10 -5.67 -1.16
N VAL A 146 -21.17 -6.28 -0.41
CA VAL A 146 -19.99 -6.93 -0.97
C VAL A 146 -20.21 -8.44 -0.97
N LYS A 147 -20.15 -9.06 -2.16
CA LYS A 147 -20.22 -10.52 -2.28
C LYS A 147 -18.89 -11.13 -1.85
N ILE A 148 -18.94 -12.20 -1.07
CA ILE A 148 -17.76 -12.96 -0.60
C ILE A 148 -17.92 -14.43 -1.01
N PRO A 149 -16.86 -15.13 -1.44
CA PRO A 149 -16.91 -16.56 -1.67
C PRO A 149 -17.33 -17.29 -0.39
N GLU A 150 -18.21 -18.27 -0.52
CA GLU A 150 -18.74 -19.02 0.63
C GLU A 150 -17.64 -19.71 1.41
N GLY A 151 -17.63 -19.52 2.73
CA GLY A 151 -16.66 -20.12 3.65
C GLY A 151 -15.25 -19.55 3.59
N ALA A 152 -14.97 -18.56 2.74
CA ALA A 152 -13.64 -17.98 2.62
C ALA A 152 -13.32 -17.02 3.75
N GLU A 153 -12.09 -17.08 4.26
CA GLU A 153 -11.51 -15.97 5.02
C GLU A 153 -11.24 -14.80 4.08
N TYR A 154 -11.53 -13.57 4.51
CA TYR A 154 -11.40 -12.42 3.64
C TYR A 154 -11.02 -11.14 4.37
N THR A 155 -10.51 -10.18 3.60
CA THR A 155 -10.35 -8.79 4.00
C THR A 155 -10.99 -7.87 2.98
N ILE A 156 -11.47 -6.70 3.44
CA ILE A 156 -12.02 -5.64 2.59
C ILE A 156 -11.28 -4.35 2.93
N SER A 157 -10.76 -3.68 1.92
CA SER A 157 -10.08 -2.39 2.05
C SER A 157 -10.69 -1.38 1.08
N GLY A 158 -11.02 -0.18 1.59
CA GLY A 158 -11.43 0.93 0.72
C GLY A 158 -10.25 1.45 -0.11
N ASP A 159 -10.53 1.85 -1.35
CA ASP A 159 -9.53 2.50 -2.23
C ASP A 159 -9.41 4.01 -1.99
N ASN A 160 -10.15 4.54 -1.01
CA ASN A 160 -10.28 5.97 -0.69
C ASN A 160 -10.83 6.83 -1.85
N SER A 161 -11.49 6.21 -2.82
CA SER A 161 -12.03 6.87 -4.00
C SER A 161 -13.47 6.42 -4.28
N ALA A 162 -13.65 5.23 -4.81
CA ALA A 162 -14.91 4.83 -5.40
C ALA A 162 -15.38 3.42 -4.98
N GLY A 163 -14.61 2.67 -4.19
CA GLY A 163 -15.03 1.31 -3.82
C GLY A 163 -14.06 0.57 -2.93
N PHE A 164 -14.13 -0.75 -3.03
CA PHE A 164 -13.48 -1.68 -2.13
C PHE A 164 -12.70 -2.73 -2.90
N ILE A 165 -11.51 -3.04 -2.44
CA ILE A 165 -10.73 -4.20 -2.85
C ILE A 165 -11.03 -5.32 -1.87
N VAL A 166 -11.49 -6.44 -2.39
CA VAL A 166 -11.76 -7.66 -1.63
C VAL A 166 -10.66 -8.66 -1.91
N THR A 167 -10.15 -9.26 -0.85
CA THR A 167 -9.15 -10.32 -0.90
C THR A 167 -9.66 -11.50 -0.10
N ALA A 168 -9.95 -12.60 -0.76
CA ALA A 168 -10.41 -13.82 -0.14
C ALA A 168 -9.37 -14.93 -0.27
N ILE A 169 -9.21 -15.75 0.76
CA ILE A 169 -8.40 -16.97 0.73
C ILE A 169 -9.29 -18.10 0.24
N ILE A 170 -8.95 -18.70 -0.90
CA ILE A 170 -9.76 -19.75 -1.54
C ILE A 170 -9.12 -21.14 -1.48
N ASN A 171 -7.82 -21.20 -1.17
CA ASN A 171 -7.12 -22.43 -0.86
C ASN A 171 -5.93 -22.15 0.03
N GLN A 172 -5.72 -22.99 1.05
CA GLN A 172 -4.49 -23.00 1.85
C GLN A 172 -3.82 -24.35 1.56
N GLY A 173 -2.64 -24.29 0.94
CA GLY A 173 -1.82 -25.45 0.66
C GLY A 173 -1.26 -26.12 1.92
#